data_356fe336da20596d8ac06f0edb0cd75b
#
_entry.id   356fe336da20596d8ac06f0edb0cd75b
#
_cell.length_a   1.000
_cell.length_b   1.000
_cell.length_c   1.000
_cell.angle_alpha   90.00
_cell.angle_beta   90.00
_cell.angle_gamma   90.00
#
_symmetry.space_group_name_H-M   'P 1'
#
loop_
_entity.id
_entity.type
_entity.pdbx_description
1 polymer ?
#
loop_
_entity_poly.entity_id
_entity_poly.type
_entity_poly.pdbx_seq_one_letter_code
_entity_poly.pdbx_strand_id
1 'polypeptide(L)'
;MSGVMTPVLLVAVIGLVCAGLLVFASKVFHVAVDERITQVREVLPGANCGGCGFAGCDDYAANLVADVELPCTKCSPGGAAVAAQIAEILGRSAGATEPQVAQVMCNGTCEASRTVLEWQGMQSCKGAKGWFTSPNACMFGCIGLGDCADACQFDAIGVVDGVAKVNRENCVACGACVGVCPQKIIKLVPKKNQVHVLCSSTDKGAVARKNCDNSCIGCMKCTTVCNFDAIHVEDNLARIDESKCKSCGLCAAICPTGTINSFKKLPKKEQAE
;
A
#
# COMPACT_ATOMS: atom_id res chain seq x y z
N MET A 1 37.14 -0.61 58.98
CA MET A 1 37.41 -0.53 57.54
C MET A 1 37.37 -1.90 56.83
N SER A 2 37.54 -3.01 57.51
CA SER A 2 37.48 -4.36 56.90
C SER A 2 36.05 -4.83 56.49
N GLY A 3 35.00 -4.37 57.15
CA GLY A 3 33.62 -4.81 56.86
C GLY A 3 33.05 -4.37 55.52
N VAL A 4 33.58 -3.29 54.88
CA VAL A 4 33.12 -2.82 53.57
C VAL A 4 33.98 -3.37 52.44
N MET A 5 35.24 -3.71 52.70
CA MET A 5 36.15 -4.23 51.67
C MET A 5 35.77 -5.62 51.17
N THR A 6 35.26 -6.48 52.06
CA THR A 6 34.87 -7.86 51.70
C THR A 6 33.72 -7.92 50.68
N PRO A 7 32.58 -7.21 50.87
CA PRO A 7 31.51 -7.20 49.88
C PRO A 7 31.93 -6.53 48.57
N VAL A 8 32.75 -5.49 48.61
CA VAL A 8 33.25 -4.80 47.39
C VAL A 8 34.12 -5.79 46.57
N LEU A 9 35.01 -6.53 47.21
CA LEU A 9 35.87 -7.51 46.54
C LEU A 9 35.05 -8.65 45.95
N LEU A 10 34.02 -9.11 46.66
CA LEU A 10 33.13 -10.17 46.21
C LEU A 10 32.35 -9.77 44.97
N VAL A 11 31.78 -8.55 44.96
CA VAL A 11 31.07 -8.02 43.79
C VAL A 11 32.02 -7.84 42.58
N ALA A 12 33.25 -7.37 42.83
CA ALA A 12 34.26 -7.19 41.78
C ALA A 12 34.66 -8.55 41.17
N VAL A 13 34.83 -9.59 41.97
CA VAL A 13 35.16 -10.94 41.49
C VAL A 13 33.98 -11.53 40.66
N ILE A 14 32.76 -11.42 41.16
CA ILE A 14 31.56 -11.84 40.42
C ILE A 14 31.48 -11.10 39.10
N GLY A 15 31.66 -9.76 39.08
CA GLY A 15 31.65 -8.95 37.86
C GLY A 15 32.69 -9.40 36.84
N LEU A 16 33.93 -9.69 37.28
CA LEU A 16 34.99 -10.19 36.41
C LEU A 16 34.66 -11.58 35.83
N VAL A 17 34.12 -12.49 36.65
CA VAL A 17 33.70 -13.82 36.20
C VAL A 17 32.58 -13.71 35.16
N CYS A 18 31.55 -12.91 35.44
CA CYS A 18 30.46 -12.71 34.49
C CYS A 18 30.95 -12.06 33.18
N ALA A 19 31.82 -11.05 33.24
CA ALA A 19 32.42 -10.44 32.06
C ALA A 19 33.23 -11.42 31.24
N GLY A 20 34.05 -12.28 31.91
CA GLY A 20 34.80 -13.34 31.24
C GLY A 20 33.91 -14.37 30.55
N LEU A 21 32.82 -14.78 31.22
CA LEU A 21 31.82 -15.70 30.62
C LEU A 21 31.13 -15.09 29.43
N LEU A 22 30.76 -13.81 29.49
CA LEU A 22 30.14 -13.11 28.37
C LEU A 22 31.07 -12.96 27.17
N VAL A 23 32.34 -12.61 27.39
CA VAL A 23 33.35 -12.55 26.31
C VAL A 23 33.61 -13.93 25.72
N PHE A 24 33.69 -14.98 26.55
CA PHE A 24 33.84 -16.35 26.08
C PHE A 24 32.61 -16.78 25.25
N ALA A 25 31.42 -16.58 25.77
CA ALA A 25 30.16 -16.87 25.04
C ALA A 25 30.07 -16.10 23.71
N SER A 26 30.41 -14.82 23.70
CA SER A 26 30.45 -14.01 22.49
C SER A 26 31.41 -14.54 21.43
N LYS A 27 32.56 -15.08 21.82
CA LYS A 27 33.50 -15.69 20.85
C LYS A 27 33.06 -17.06 20.36
N VAL A 28 32.50 -17.91 21.27
CA VAL A 28 32.02 -19.26 20.89
C VAL A 28 30.76 -19.22 20.03
N PHE A 29 29.84 -18.29 20.33
CA PHE A 29 28.58 -18.11 19.59
C PHE A 29 28.66 -17.03 18.51
N HIS A 30 29.86 -16.58 18.15
CA HIS A 30 30.02 -15.62 17.05
C HIS A 30 29.58 -16.24 15.74
N VAL A 31 28.45 -15.79 15.23
CA VAL A 31 27.99 -16.09 13.89
C VAL A 31 28.66 -15.10 12.93
N ALA A 32 29.49 -15.60 12.02
CA ALA A 32 30.07 -14.77 10.98
C ALA A 32 28.94 -14.26 10.06
N VAL A 33 28.64 -12.97 10.15
CA VAL A 33 27.69 -12.33 9.24
C VAL A 33 28.42 -11.99 7.95
N ASP A 34 27.85 -12.40 6.82
CA ASP A 34 28.39 -12.05 5.52
C ASP A 34 28.39 -10.51 5.34
N GLU A 35 29.55 -9.92 5.03
CA GLU A 35 29.69 -8.47 4.88
C GLU A 35 28.71 -7.88 3.84
N ARG A 36 28.34 -8.67 2.83
CA ARG A 36 27.35 -8.27 1.83
C ARG A 36 25.98 -8.00 2.42
N ILE A 37 25.59 -8.71 3.50
CA ILE A 37 24.31 -8.46 4.22
C ILE A 37 24.34 -7.04 4.81
N THR A 38 25.45 -6.66 5.43
CA THR A 38 25.60 -5.32 6.01
C THR A 38 25.56 -4.24 4.94
N GLN A 39 26.28 -4.44 3.83
CA GLN A 39 26.29 -3.49 2.71
C GLN A 39 24.90 -3.32 2.08
N VAL A 40 24.17 -4.43 1.85
CA VAL A 40 22.80 -4.38 1.34
C VAL A 40 21.88 -3.67 2.35
N ARG A 41 22.07 -3.91 3.66
CA ARG A 41 21.27 -3.29 4.72
C ARG A 41 21.45 -1.77 4.78
N GLU A 42 22.66 -1.28 4.56
CA GLU A 42 22.98 0.17 4.54
C GLU A 42 22.31 0.91 3.37
N VAL A 43 22.15 0.24 2.26
CA VAL A 43 21.48 0.79 1.06
C VAL A 43 19.95 0.80 1.22
N LEU A 44 19.39 -0.12 2.00
CA LEU A 44 17.95 -0.21 2.20
C LEU A 44 17.41 0.97 3.02
N PRO A 45 16.19 1.48 2.74
CA PRO A 45 15.62 2.67 3.40
C PRO A 45 15.42 2.56 4.92
N GLY A 46 15.51 1.38 5.49
CA GLY A 46 15.36 1.17 6.93
C GLY A 46 13.94 1.30 7.49
N ALA A 47 12.95 1.47 6.65
CA ALA A 47 11.56 1.68 7.05
C ALA A 47 10.90 0.45 7.72
N ASN A 48 11.46 -0.74 7.55
CA ASN A 48 10.93 -2.00 8.09
C ASN A 48 9.42 -2.21 7.86
N CYS A 49 8.93 -1.70 6.72
CA CYS A 49 7.49 -1.64 6.41
C CYS A 49 6.86 -2.99 6.01
N GLY A 50 7.67 -4.05 5.83
CA GLY A 50 7.20 -5.37 5.42
C GLY A 50 6.66 -5.47 3.99
N GLY A 51 6.68 -4.40 3.20
CA GLY A 51 6.12 -4.36 1.84
C GLY A 51 6.80 -5.30 0.84
N CYS A 52 8.04 -5.69 1.11
CA CYS A 52 8.77 -6.70 0.35
C CYS A 52 8.36 -8.15 0.65
N GLY A 53 7.53 -8.36 1.68
CA GLY A 53 7.10 -9.68 2.15
C GLY A 53 8.01 -10.30 3.22
N PHE A 54 9.02 -9.55 3.71
CA PHE A 54 9.94 -9.95 4.77
C PHE A 54 9.63 -9.20 6.07
N ALA A 55 10.08 -9.74 7.21
CA ALA A 55 9.81 -9.17 8.53
C ALA A 55 10.42 -7.77 8.73
N GLY A 56 11.47 -7.44 7.98
CA GLY A 56 12.13 -6.14 8.01
C GLY A 56 13.23 -6.04 6.96
N CYS A 57 13.91 -4.90 6.95
CA CYS A 57 15.01 -4.68 5.99
C CYS A 57 16.21 -5.61 6.26
N ASP A 58 16.46 -5.98 7.52
CA ASP A 58 17.52 -6.91 7.90
C ASP A 58 17.23 -8.32 7.36
N ASP A 59 15.98 -8.78 7.52
CA ASP A 59 15.53 -10.07 7.03
C ASP A 59 15.58 -10.13 5.49
N TYR A 60 15.14 -9.06 4.82
CA TYR A 60 15.24 -8.97 3.37
C TYR A 60 16.69 -8.99 2.89
N ALA A 61 17.62 -8.26 3.55
CA ALA A 61 19.03 -8.24 3.22
C ALA A 61 19.66 -9.63 3.36
N ALA A 62 19.38 -10.34 4.45
CA ALA A 62 19.88 -11.70 4.69
C ALA A 62 19.38 -12.68 3.61
N ASN A 63 18.09 -12.63 3.29
CA ASN A 63 17.50 -13.51 2.27
C ASN A 63 18.02 -13.18 0.85
N LEU A 64 18.29 -11.91 0.53
CA LEU A 64 18.89 -11.52 -0.76
C LEU A 64 20.29 -12.12 -0.96
N VAL A 65 21.09 -12.20 0.10
CA VAL A 65 22.42 -12.79 0.02
C VAL A 65 22.35 -14.33 -0.02
N ALA A 66 21.40 -14.93 0.71
CA ALA A 66 21.23 -16.38 0.77
C ALA A 66 20.60 -16.96 -0.51
N ASP A 67 19.64 -16.26 -1.10
CA ASP A 67 18.88 -16.71 -2.28
C ASP A 67 19.24 -15.87 -3.51
N VAL A 68 19.91 -16.51 -4.47
CA VAL A 68 20.34 -15.87 -5.73
C VAL A 68 19.16 -15.58 -6.65
N GLU A 69 18.07 -16.33 -6.58
CA GLU A 69 16.87 -16.17 -7.41
C GLU A 69 15.98 -15.01 -6.92
N LEU A 70 16.18 -14.56 -5.67
CA LEU A 70 15.36 -13.48 -5.11
C LEU A 70 15.62 -12.16 -5.83
N PRO A 71 14.59 -11.50 -6.43
CA PRO A 71 14.80 -10.27 -7.18
C PRO A 71 15.14 -9.08 -6.27
N CYS A 72 16.14 -8.29 -6.67
CA CYS A 72 16.59 -7.08 -5.96
C CYS A 72 15.52 -5.95 -5.94
N THR A 73 14.44 -6.11 -6.70
CA THR A 73 13.41 -5.09 -6.94
C THR A 73 12.23 -5.12 -5.98
N LYS A 74 12.23 -6.02 -4.98
CA LYS A 74 11.09 -6.17 -4.03
C LYS A 74 10.92 -5.00 -3.07
N CYS A 75 11.97 -4.19 -2.85
CA CYS A 75 11.87 -3.03 -1.97
C CYS A 75 11.16 -1.87 -2.68
N SER A 76 9.84 -1.74 -2.50
CA SER A 76 9.07 -0.65 -3.12
C SER A 76 9.49 0.75 -2.65
N PRO A 77 9.73 1.01 -1.35
CA PRO A 77 10.21 2.33 -0.90
C PRO A 77 11.59 2.71 -1.44
N GLY A 78 12.47 1.72 -1.67
CA GLY A 78 13.79 1.95 -2.24
C GLY A 78 13.79 2.26 -3.74
N GLY A 79 12.76 1.80 -4.43
CA GLY A 79 12.59 2.01 -5.87
C GLY A 79 13.73 1.45 -6.73
N ALA A 80 13.85 1.98 -7.94
CA ALA A 80 14.85 1.51 -8.91
C ALA A 80 16.30 1.84 -8.49
N ALA A 81 16.51 2.95 -7.77
CA ALA A 81 17.84 3.36 -7.34
C ALA A 81 18.45 2.37 -6.34
N VAL A 82 17.71 2.01 -5.30
CA VAL A 82 18.13 1.02 -4.31
C VAL A 82 18.28 -0.37 -4.94
N ALA A 83 17.37 -0.74 -5.85
CA ALA A 83 17.47 -2.01 -6.56
C ALA A 83 18.77 -2.10 -7.42
N ALA A 84 19.19 -1.00 -8.05
CA ALA A 84 20.43 -0.94 -8.81
C ALA A 84 21.67 -1.08 -7.90
N GLN A 85 21.70 -0.39 -6.76
CA GLN A 85 22.78 -0.49 -5.78
C GLN A 85 22.90 -1.90 -5.17
N ILE A 86 21.76 -2.51 -4.82
CA ILE A 86 21.74 -3.91 -4.34
C ILE A 86 22.28 -4.85 -5.43
N ALA A 87 21.87 -4.64 -6.68
CA ALA A 87 22.33 -5.46 -7.81
C ALA A 87 23.85 -5.34 -8.03
N GLU A 88 24.41 -4.15 -7.86
CA GLU A 88 25.87 -3.90 -7.93
C GLU A 88 26.62 -4.63 -6.81
N ILE A 89 26.16 -4.51 -5.55
CA ILE A 89 26.75 -5.20 -4.39
C ILE A 89 26.73 -6.72 -4.58
N LEU A 90 25.64 -7.27 -5.11
CA LEU A 90 25.48 -8.72 -5.27
C LEU A 90 25.98 -9.24 -6.63
N GLY A 91 26.50 -8.39 -7.53
CA GLY A 91 26.94 -8.78 -8.87
C GLY A 91 25.82 -9.33 -9.76
N ARG A 92 24.59 -8.83 -9.60
CA ARG A 92 23.39 -9.26 -10.34
C ARG A 92 22.85 -8.16 -11.23
N SER A 93 21.94 -8.49 -12.16
CA SER A 93 21.20 -7.47 -12.91
C SER A 93 20.00 -6.98 -12.11
N ALA A 94 19.84 -5.66 -11.96
CA ALA A 94 18.62 -5.08 -11.47
C ALA A 94 17.53 -5.26 -12.53
N GLY A 95 16.46 -6.00 -12.21
CA GLY A 95 15.29 -6.07 -13.08
C GLY A 95 14.62 -4.69 -13.22
N ALA A 96 13.97 -4.43 -14.34
CA ALA A 96 13.19 -3.21 -14.51
C ALA A 96 11.97 -3.21 -13.56
N THR A 97 11.89 -2.22 -12.68
CA THR A 97 10.73 -2.04 -11.79
C THR A 97 9.91 -0.86 -12.27
N GLU A 98 8.64 -1.09 -12.57
CA GLU A 98 7.71 -0.02 -12.87
C GLU A 98 7.22 0.62 -11.56
N PRO A 99 7.39 1.94 -11.36
CA PRO A 99 6.91 2.61 -10.16
C PRO A 99 5.40 2.43 -10.00
N GLN A 100 4.98 2.01 -8.80
CA GLN A 100 3.59 1.82 -8.45
C GLN A 100 3.11 2.84 -7.42
N VAL A 101 1.80 2.94 -7.24
CA VAL A 101 1.14 3.78 -6.25
C VAL A 101 -0.15 3.09 -5.80
N ALA A 102 -0.51 3.25 -4.53
CA ALA A 102 -1.81 2.79 -4.06
C ALA A 102 -2.93 3.64 -4.66
N GLN A 103 -4.03 3.00 -5.03
CA GLN A 103 -5.24 3.64 -5.53
C GLN A 103 -6.47 3.06 -4.83
N VAL A 104 -7.30 3.94 -4.26
CA VAL A 104 -8.57 3.56 -3.66
C VAL A 104 -9.63 3.49 -4.74
N MET A 105 -10.24 2.32 -4.93
CA MET A 105 -11.29 2.07 -5.93
C MET A 105 -12.67 2.41 -5.36
N CYS A 106 -12.80 3.62 -4.83
CA CYS A 106 -14.05 4.17 -4.33
C CYS A 106 -14.01 5.71 -4.38
N ASN A 107 -15.12 6.33 -4.76
CA ASN A 107 -15.36 7.78 -4.69
C ASN A 107 -16.71 8.08 -4.05
N GLY A 108 -17.17 7.17 -3.17
CA GLY A 108 -18.39 7.33 -2.39
C GLY A 108 -18.18 8.24 -1.19
N THR A 109 -18.14 9.56 -1.43
CA THR A 109 -18.06 10.58 -0.39
C THR A 109 -19.31 10.57 0.50
N CYS A 110 -19.28 11.27 1.64
CA CYS A 110 -20.46 11.43 2.50
C CYS A 110 -21.66 12.02 1.78
N GLU A 111 -21.44 12.85 0.76
CA GLU A 111 -22.51 13.42 -0.06
C GLU A 111 -23.05 12.41 -1.09
N ALA A 112 -22.17 11.63 -1.70
CA ALA A 112 -22.51 10.70 -2.78
C ALA A 112 -23.08 9.37 -2.28
N SER A 113 -22.61 8.88 -1.12
CA SER A 113 -23.03 7.61 -0.53
C SER A 113 -23.92 7.85 0.68
N ARG A 114 -25.07 7.19 0.71
CA ARG A 114 -26.00 7.33 1.84
C ARG A 114 -25.50 6.56 3.06
N THR A 115 -25.51 7.20 4.22
CA THR A 115 -25.26 6.54 5.50
C THR A 115 -26.55 5.87 5.97
N VAL A 116 -26.49 4.60 6.32
CA VAL A 116 -27.63 3.81 6.82
C VAL A 116 -27.55 3.63 8.33
N LEU A 117 -26.33 3.55 8.86
CA LEU A 117 -26.05 3.37 10.27
C LEU A 117 -25.00 4.37 10.74
N GLU A 118 -25.23 4.99 11.87
CA GLU A 118 -24.21 5.75 12.58
C GLU A 118 -23.39 4.78 13.46
N TRP A 119 -22.12 4.61 13.11
CA TRP A 119 -21.21 3.74 13.85
C TRP A 119 -20.70 4.43 15.11
N GLN A 120 -21.05 3.92 16.27
CA GLN A 120 -20.61 4.43 17.59
C GLN A 120 -19.61 3.49 18.29
N GLY A 121 -19.05 2.51 17.59
CA GLY A 121 -18.04 1.59 18.11
C GLY A 121 -16.61 2.12 17.97
N MET A 122 -15.66 1.19 18.11
CA MET A 122 -14.24 1.46 17.89
C MET A 122 -14.01 2.05 16.48
N GLN A 123 -13.21 3.10 16.37
CA GLN A 123 -12.90 3.77 15.10
C GLN A 123 -11.96 2.90 14.25
N SER A 124 -12.49 1.81 13.70
CA SER A 124 -11.77 0.85 12.88
C SER A 124 -12.70 0.25 11.81
N CYS A 125 -12.24 0.28 10.57
CA CYS A 125 -12.96 -0.34 9.44
C CYS A 125 -13.11 -1.85 9.64
N LYS A 126 -12.08 -2.52 10.17
CA LYS A 126 -12.11 -3.95 10.49
C LYS A 126 -13.10 -4.24 11.60
N GLY A 127 -13.15 -3.39 12.63
CA GLY A 127 -14.10 -3.50 13.73
C GLY A 127 -15.54 -3.34 13.22
N ALA A 128 -15.83 -2.28 12.47
CA ALA A 128 -17.17 -2.04 11.92
C ALA A 128 -17.62 -3.17 10.99
N LYS A 129 -16.73 -3.66 10.11
CA LYS A 129 -17.06 -4.76 9.19
C LYS A 129 -17.33 -6.09 9.91
N GLY A 130 -16.76 -6.30 11.09
CA GLY A 130 -17.01 -7.50 11.89
C GLY A 130 -18.44 -7.59 12.42
N TRP A 131 -19.10 -6.44 12.60
CA TRP A 131 -20.49 -6.36 13.09
C TRP A 131 -21.49 -6.11 11.96
N PHE A 132 -21.13 -5.29 10.98
CA PHE A 132 -21.96 -4.92 9.84
C PHE A 132 -21.10 -4.95 8.58
N THR A 133 -21.70 -5.25 7.44
CA THR A 133 -20.98 -5.25 6.15
C THR A 133 -20.44 -3.86 5.81
N SER A 134 -21.22 -2.82 6.06
CA SER A 134 -20.85 -1.41 5.91
C SER A 134 -21.87 -0.51 6.65
N PRO A 135 -21.47 0.60 7.27
CA PRO A 135 -22.40 1.61 7.78
C PRO A 135 -23.06 2.40 6.63
N ASN A 136 -22.51 2.34 5.43
CA ASN A 136 -23.03 3.01 4.25
C ASN A 136 -23.95 2.07 3.44
N ALA A 137 -24.89 2.65 2.69
CA ALA A 137 -25.79 1.91 1.80
C ALA A 137 -25.04 1.06 0.76
N CYS A 138 -23.87 1.53 0.31
CA CYS A 138 -22.97 0.77 -0.56
C CYS A 138 -22.15 -0.20 0.28
N MET A 139 -22.42 -1.50 0.16
CA MET A 139 -21.69 -2.56 0.87
C MET A 139 -20.27 -2.81 0.34
N PHE A 140 -19.95 -2.31 -0.83
CA PHE A 140 -18.66 -2.48 -1.50
C PHE A 140 -17.72 -1.28 -1.32
N GLY A 141 -18.24 -0.17 -0.81
CA GLY A 141 -17.53 1.10 -0.72
C GLY A 141 -16.56 1.20 0.46
N CYS A 142 -15.86 2.32 0.52
CA CYS A 142 -15.04 2.69 1.67
C CYS A 142 -15.91 2.84 2.92
N ILE A 143 -15.45 2.29 4.04
CA ILE A 143 -16.11 2.45 5.35
C ILE A 143 -15.77 3.82 5.95
N GLY A 144 -14.58 4.35 5.68
CA GLY A 144 -14.19 5.71 6.05
C GLY A 144 -13.62 5.87 7.46
N LEU A 145 -13.32 4.79 8.21
CA LEU A 145 -12.85 4.86 9.60
C LEU A 145 -11.32 4.89 9.78
N GLY A 146 -10.52 4.88 8.69
CA GLY A 146 -9.12 5.27 8.73
C GLY A 146 -8.08 4.18 8.95
N ASP A 147 -8.39 2.87 9.08
CA ASP A 147 -7.38 1.81 9.28
C ASP A 147 -6.21 1.88 8.28
N CYS A 148 -6.49 2.29 7.04
CA CYS A 148 -5.48 2.43 6.00
C CYS A 148 -4.57 3.67 6.21
N ALA A 149 -5.10 4.73 6.82
CA ALA A 149 -4.33 5.92 7.19
C ALA A 149 -3.41 5.60 8.37
N ASP A 150 -3.93 4.94 9.40
CA ASP A 150 -3.17 4.54 10.60
C ASP A 150 -2.03 3.57 10.26
N ALA A 151 -2.22 2.71 9.24
CA ALA A 151 -1.20 1.78 8.78
C ALA A 151 -0.14 2.44 7.87
N CYS A 152 -0.32 3.70 7.47
CA CYS A 152 0.58 4.37 6.54
C CYS A 152 1.72 5.10 7.27
N GLN A 153 2.95 4.58 7.16
CA GLN A 153 4.15 5.20 7.74
C GLN A 153 4.68 6.41 6.95
N PHE A 154 4.04 6.73 5.80
CA PHE A 154 4.53 7.74 4.86
C PHE A 154 3.56 8.92 4.68
N ASP A 155 2.52 9.01 5.52
CA ASP A 155 1.47 10.03 5.43
C ASP A 155 0.89 10.20 4.02
N ALA A 156 0.84 9.08 3.28
CA ALA A 156 0.44 9.06 1.88
C ALA A 156 -1.06 8.78 1.67
N ILE A 157 -1.81 8.45 2.71
CA ILE A 157 -3.25 8.16 2.62
C ILE A 157 -3.97 8.74 3.82
N GLY A 158 -5.10 9.37 3.58
CA GLY A 158 -5.96 9.95 4.61
C GLY A 158 -7.42 9.79 4.24
N VAL A 159 -8.32 9.99 5.20
CA VAL A 159 -9.76 9.99 4.96
C VAL A 159 -10.24 11.42 4.76
N VAL A 160 -10.86 11.69 3.62
CA VAL A 160 -11.44 12.99 3.25
C VAL A 160 -12.84 12.76 2.74
N ASP A 161 -13.82 13.48 3.30
CA ASP A 161 -15.24 13.35 2.97
C ASP A 161 -15.75 11.90 3.09
N GLY A 162 -15.29 11.15 4.12
CA GLY A 162 -15.73 9.79 4.39
C GLY A 162 -15.11 8.72 3.48
N VAL A 163 -14.18 9.07 2.59
CA VAL A 163 -13.51 8.12 1.71
C VAL A 163 -11.98 8.29 1.78
N ALA A 164 -11.26 7.17 1.77
CA ALA A 164 -9.80 7.23 1.76
C ALA A 164 -9.29 7.79 0.43
N LYS A 165 -8.34 8.73 0.50
CA LYS A 165 -7.67 9.34 -0.67
C LYS A 165 -6.16 9.20 -0.51
N VAL A 166 -5.47 8.89 -1.62
CA VAL A 166 -4.02 8.69 -1.65
C VAL A 166 -3.32 9.91 -2.24
N ASN A 167 -2.32 10.42 -1.51
CA ASN A 167 -1.34 11.34 -2.08
C ASN A 167 -0.32 10.51 -2.90
N ARG A 168 -0.41 10.64 -4.22
CA ARG A 168 0.40 9.85 -5.17
C ARG A 168 1.89 10.24 -5.16
N GLU A 169 2.26 11.39 -4.61
CA GLU A 169 3.64 11.86 -4.51
C GLU A 169 4.35 11.22 -3.31
N ASN A 170 3.67 11.15 -2.17
CA ASN A 170 4.21 10.57 -0.94
C ASN A 170 4.13 9.04 -0.93
N CYS A 171 3.30 8.44 -1.79
CA CYS A 171 3.07 7.01 -1.78
C CYS A 171 4.26 6.23 -2.38
N VAL A 172 4.84 5.36 -1.58
CA VAL A 172 5.95 4.47 -1.95
C VAL A 172 5.52 3.04 -2.32
N ALA A 173 4.21 2.80 -2.46
CA ALA A 173 3.63 1.50 -2.83
C ALA A 173 4.02 0.33 -1.90
N CYS A 174 4.21 0.57 -0.61
CA CYS A 174 4.58 -0.48 0.35
C CYS A 174 3.48 -1.54 0.58
N GLY A 175 2.23 -1.26 0.21
CA GLY A 175 1.11 -2.19 0.32
C GLY A 175 0.47 -2.31 1.70
N ALA A 176 0.95 -1.64 2.74
CA ALA A 176 0.39 -1.71 4.09
C ALA A 176 -1.12 -1.41 4.11
N CYS A 177 -1.54 -0.33 3.44
CA CYS A 177 -2.95 0.05 3.32
C CYS A 177 -3.80 -0.99 2.56
N VAL A 178 -3.20 -1.73 1.61
CA VAL A 178 -3.88 -2.81 0.88
C VAL A 178 -4.18 -3.97 1.83
N GLY A 179 -3.20 -4.34 2.68
CA GLY A 179 -3.32 -5.45 3.62
C GLY A 179 -4.35 -5.22 4.72
N VAL A 180 -4.47 -3.99 5.22
CA VAL A 180 -5.39 -3.67 6.33
C VAL A 180 -6.82 -3.36 5.87
N CYS A 181 -7.04 -3.07 4.58
CA CYS A 181 -8.37 -2.70 4.08
C CYS A 181 -9.33 -3.90 4.09
N PRO A 182 -10.37 -3.93 4.97
CA PRO A 182 -11.29 -5.05 5.04
C PRO A 182 -12.20 -5.15 3.82
N GLN A 183 -12.41 -4.04 3.09
CA GLN A 183 -13.20 -4.00 1.85
C GLN A 183 -12.39 -4.40 0.61
N LYS A 184 -11.05 -4.52 0.72
CA LYS A 184 -10.15 -4.89 -0.37
C LYS A 184 -10.29 -3.99 -1.62
N ILE A 185 -10.56 -2.70 -1.40
CA ILE A 185 -10.76 -1.70 -2.45
C ILE A 185 -9.51 -0.87 -2.76
N ILE A 186 -8.40 -1.13 -2.09
CA ILE A 186 -7.12 -0.47 -2.35
C ILE A 186 -6.27 -1.42 -3.20
N LYS A 187 -5.76 -0.91 -4.32
CA LYS A 187 -4.90 -1.67 -5.23
C LYS A 187 -3.60 -0.91 -5.48
N LEU A 188 -2.52 -1.63 -5.75
CA LEU A 188 -1.30 -1.05 -6.29
C LEU A 188 -1.45 -0.98 -7.81
N VAL A 189 -1.22 0.19 -8.37
CA VAL A 189 -1.36 0.48 -9.81
C VAL A 189 -0.10 1.17 -10.33
N PRO A 190 0.26 1.01 -11.60
CA PRO A 190 1.38 1.74 -12.19
C PRO A 190 1.20 3.26 -12.03
N LYS A 191 2.22 3.96 -11.54
CA LYS A 191 2.17 5.41 -11.31
C LYS A 191 1.90 6.21 -12.60
N LYS A 192 2.30 5.66 -13.75
CA LYS A 192 2.02 6.25 -15.08
C LYS A 192 0.54 6.27 -15.43
N ASN A 193 -0.24 5.33 -14.87
CA ASN A 193 -1.68 5.24 -15.15
C ASN A 193 -2.41 6.32 -14.36
N GLN A 194 -3.13 7.18 -15.08
CA GLN A 194 -3.79 8.37 -14.54
C GLN A 194 -5.31 8.28 -14.57
N VAL A 195 -5.88 7.21 -15.15
CA VAL A 195 -7.32 7.01 -15.29
C VAL A 195 -7.74 5.73 -14.59
N HIS A 196 -8.66 5.85 -13.63
CA HIS A 196 -9.12 4.72 -12.82
C HIS A 196 -10.64 4.74 -12.64
N VAL A 197 -11.23 3.55 -12.53
CA VAL A 197 -12.63 3.38 -12.13
C VAL A 197 -12.70 3.40 -10.61
N LEU A 198 -13.28 4.45 -10.03
CA LEU A 198 -13.38 4.62 -8.58
C LEU A 198 -14.69 4.05 -8.05
N CYS A 199 -14.94 2.79 -8.32
CA CYS A 199 -16.07 2.02 -7.81
C CYS A 199 -15.68 0.54 -7.69
N SER A 200 -16.28 -0.14 -6.74
CA SER A 200 -16.11 -1.59 -6.51
C SER A 200 -17.47 -2.31 -6.41
N SER A 201 -18.59 -1.62 -6.63
CA SER A 201 -19.91 -2.21 -6.58
C SER A 201 -20.19 -3.08 -7.81
N THR A 202 -20.68 -4.28 -7.56
CA THR A 202 -21.18 -5.21 -8.59
C THR A 202 -22.71 -5.26 -8.64
N ASP A 203 -23.39 -4.38 -7.89
CA ASP A 203 -24.83 -4.25 -7.93
C ASP A 203 -25.33 -3.84 -9.32
N LYS A 204 -26.57 -4.26 -9.64
CA LYS A 204 -27.25 -3.78 -10.85
C LYS A 204 -27.36 -2.25 -10.82
N GLY A 205 -27.21 -1.60 -11.97
CA GLY A 205 -27.08 -0.16 -12.10
C GLY A 205 -28.14 0.66 -11.34
N ALA A 206 -29.40 0.21 -11.30
CA ALA A 206 -30.47 0.87 -10.54
C ALA A 206 -30.23 0.82 -9.01
N VAL A 207 -29.75 -0.32 -8.49
CA VAL A 207 -29.43 -0.48 -7.06
C VAL A 207 -28.17 0.29 -6.71
N ALA A 208 -27.13 0.17 -7.53
CA ALA A 208 -25.88 0.91 -7.35
C ALA A 208 -26.12 2.42 -7.28
N ARG A 209 -26.93 2.98 -8.21
CA ARG A 209 -27.28 4.39 -8.24
C ARG A 209 -28.11 4.84 -7.03
N LYS A 210 -29.00 3.98 -6.54
CA LYS A 210 -29.77 4.26 -5.31
C LYS A 210 -28.86 4.36 -4.09
N ASN A 211 -27.78 3.58 -4.03
CA ASN A 211 -26.87 3.51 -2.88
C ASN A 211 -25.75 4.55 -2.91
N CYS A 212 -25.31 4.97 -4.12
CA CYS A 212 -24.22 5.93 -4.28
C CYS A 212 -24.32 6.67 -5.63
N ASP A 213 -24.29 8.00 -5.58
CA ASP A 213 -24.41 8.83 -6.78
C ASP A 213 -23.18 8.72 -7.70
N ASN A 214 -22.02 8.42 -7.15
CA ASN A 214 -20.77 8.20 -7.90
C ASN A 214 -20.56 6.73 -8.31
N SER A 215 -21.59 5.89 -8.26
CA SER A 215 -21.47 4.46 -8.57
C SER A 215 -21.35 4.18 -10.07
N CYS A 216 -20.65 3.08 -10.41
CA CYS A 216 -20.75 2.51 -11.75
C CYS A 216 -22.14 1.87 -11.92
N ILE A 217 -22.82 2.20 -13.03
CA ILE A 217 -24.14 1.67 -13.36
C ILE A 217 -24.11 0.63 -14.49
N GLY A 218 -22.92 0.20 -14.91
CA GLY A 218 -22.75 -0.80 -15.96
C GLY A 218 -23.24 -0.37 -17.35
N CYS A 219 -23.33 0.95 -17.64
CA CYS A 219 -23.95 1.47 -18.85
C CYS A 219 -23.13 1.27 -20.16
N MET A 220 -21.95 0.72 -20.08
CA MET A 220 -21.01 0.44 -21.18
C MET A 220 -20.56 1.64 -22.03
N LYS A 221 -20.97 2.89 -21.75
CA LYS A 221 -20.53 4.06 -22.52
C LYS A 221 -19.01 4.23 -22.57
N CYS A 222 -18.31 3.83 -21.54
CA CYS A 222 -16.85 3.91 -21.48
C CYS A 222 -16.17 2.93 -22.46
N THR A 223 -16.78 1.78 -22.75
CA THR A 223 -16.21 0.78 -23.67
C THR A 223 -16.30 1.26 -25.13
N THR A 224 -17.37 1.98 -25.49
CA THR A 224 -17.58 2.45 -26.87
C THR A 224 -16.60 3.54 -27.31
N VAL A 225 -15.97 4.27 -26.37
CA VAL A 225 -15.03 5.35 -26.67
C VAL A 225 -13.57 4.95 -26.49
N CYS A 226 -13.29 3.72 -26.08
CA CYS A 226 -11.95 3.26 -25.83
C CYS A 226 -11.31 2.68 -27.11
N ASN A 227 -10.42 3.44 -27.74
CA ASN A 227 -9.71 3.02 -28.94
C ASN A 227 -8.63 1.94 -28.68
N PHE A 228 -8.33 1.65 -27.41
CA PHE A 228 -7.26 0.73 -27.03
C PHE A 228 -7.79 -0.61 -26.49
N ASP A 229 -9.09 -0.81 -26.51
CA ASP A 229 -9.74 -1.99 -25.92
C ASP A 229 -9.25 -2.28 -24.48
N ALA A 230 -9.10 -1.19 -23.71
CA ALA A 230 -8.52 -1.23 -22.36
C ALA A 230 -9.59 -1.17 -21.26
N ILE A 231 -10.87 -1.03 -21.58
CA ILE A 231 -11.94 -0.95 -20.57
C ILE A 231 -13.11 -1.85 -20.96
N HIS A 232 -13.48 -2.73 -20.04
CA HIS A 232 -14.59 -3.67 -20.19
C HIS A 232 -15.55 -3.56 -19.02
N VAL A 233 -16.78 -3.99 -19.19
CA VAL A 233 -17.78 -4.06 -18.12
C VAL A 233 -18.09 -5.51 -17.83
N GLU A 234 -17.73 -5.94 -16.62
CA GLU A 234 -17.97 -7.29 -16.09
C GLU A 234 -18.70 -7.15 -14.76
N ASP A 235 -19.69 -8.00 -14.51
CA ASP A 235 -20.49 -7.98 -13.27
C ASP A 235 -21.02 -6.57 -12.92
N ASN A 236 -21.57 -5.86 -13.90
CA ASN A 236 -22.09 -4.48 -13.80
C ASN A 236 -21.02 -3.41 -13.44
N LEU A 237 -19.74 -3.74 -13.42
CA LEU A 237 -18.65 -2.86 -13.04
C LEU A 237 -17.66 -2.69 -14.20
N ALA A 238 -17.34 -1.45 -14.55
CA ALA A 238 -16.27 -1.16 -15.50
C ALA A 238 -14.91 -1.50 -14.87
N ARG A 239 -14.04 -2.15 -15.64
CA ARG A 239 -12.66 -2.50 -15.27
C ARG A 239 -11.72 -2.03 -16.35
N ILE A 240 -10.59 -1.45 -15.95
CA ILE A 240 -9.55 -1.00 -16.87
C ILE A 240 -8.39 -2.00 -16.81
N ASP A 241 -8.00 -2.48 -17.99
CA ASP A 241 -6.74 -3.20 -18.17
C ASP A 241 -5.60 -2.19 -18.21
N GLU A 242 -4.81 -2.17 -17.14
CA GLU A 242 -3.74 -1.19 -16.93
C GLU A 242 -2.59 -1.36 -17.93
N SER A 243 -2.41 -2.55 -18.51
CA SER A 243 -1.37 -2.84 -19.50
C SER A 243 -1.68 -2.19 -20.85
N LYS A 244 -2.96 -2.15 -21.23
CA LYS A 244 -3.45 -1.57 -22.49
C LYS A 244 -3.77 -0.08 -22.39
N CYS A 245 -4.11 0.40 -21.19
CA CYS A 245 -4.57 1.77 -20.96
C CYS A 245 -3.47 2.81 -21.23
N LYS A 246 -3.76 3.79 -22.08
CA LYS A 246 -2.89 4.94 -22.40
C LYS A 246 -3.24 6.21 -21.62
N SER A 247 -4.14 6.11 -20.65
CA SER A 247 -4.56 7.24 -19.79
C SER A 247 -5.04 8.48 -20.60
N CYS A 248 -5.75 8.25 -21.70
CA CYS A 248 -6.24 9.35 -22.56
C CYS A 248 -7.41 10.11 -21.94
N GLY A 249 -8.18 9.51 -21.00
CA GLY A 249 -9.27 10.15 -20.27
C GLY A 249 -10.61 10.20 -20.98
N LEU A 250 -10.77 9.68 -22.19
CA LEU A 250 -12.03 9.71 -22.94
C LEU A 250 -13.17 9.00 -22.18
N CYS A 251 -12.88 7.86 -21.55
CA CYS A 251 -13.85 7.14 -20.73
C CYS A 251 -14.28 7.92 -19.48
N ALA A 252 -13.41 8.73 -18.91
CA ALA A 252 -13.74 9.60 -17.78
C ALA A 252 -14.65 10.76 -18.25
N ALA A 253 -14.39 11.34 -19.41
CA ALA A 253 -15.17 12.43 -19.97
C ALA A 253 -16.62 12.05 -20.33
N ILE A 254 -16.86 10.79 -20.72
CA ILE A 254 -18.19 10.30 -21.12
C ILE A 254 -18.98 9.69 -19.96
N CYS A 255 -18.33 9.42 -18.81
CA CYS A 255 -18.96 8.71 -17.70
C CYS A 255 -20.10 9.55 -17.09
N PRO A 256 -21.36 9.07 -17.11
CA PRO A 256 -22.50 9.87 -16.65
C PRO A 256 -22.56 10.05 -15.14
N THR A 257 -21.88 9.19 -14.39
CA THR A 257 -21.86 9.22 -12.92
C THR A 257 -20.53 9.73 -12.35
N GLY A 258 -19.56 10.11 -13.21
CA GLY A 258 -18.24 10.53 -12.77
C GLY A 258 -17.43 9.43 -12.04
N THR A 259 -17.86 8.18 -12.16
CA THR A 259 -17.17 7.02 -11.52
C THR A 259 -15.74 6.85 -12.01
N ILE A 260 -15.47 7.18 -13.27
CA ILE A 260 -14.14 7.11 -13.87
C ILE A 260 -13.48 8.47 -13.69
N ASN A 261 -12.39 8.50 -12.95
CA ASN A 261 -11.64 9.72 -12.70
C ASN A 261 -10.32 9.72 -13.49
N SER A 262 -9.92 10.92 -13.94
CA SER A 262 -8.63 11.17 -14.57
C SER A 262 -7.85 12.14 -13.69
N PHE A 263 -6.70 11.72 -13.17
CA PHE A 263 -5.76 12.56 -12.45
C PHE A 263 -4.94 13.46 -13.39
N LYS A 264 -5.01 13.21 -14.70
CA LYS A 264 -4.47 14.11 -15.72
C LYS A 264 -5.42 15.29 -15.88
N LYS A 265 -4.88 16.52 -15.90
CA LYS A 265 -5.68 17.69 -16.29
C LYS A 265 -6.17 17.48 -17.73
N LEU A 266 -7.44 17.13 -17.90
CA LEU A 266 -8.06 17.09 -19.21
C LEU A 266 -8.20 18.52 -19.71
N PRO A 267 -7.96 18.82 -21.02
CA PRO A 267 -8.31 20.10 -21.59
C PRO A 267 -9.80 20.33 -21.33
N LYS A 268 -10.15 21.50 -20.78
CA LYS A 268 -11.56 21.91 -20.64
C LYS A 268 -12.19 21.79 -22.02
N LYS A 269 -13.26 20.98 -22.14
CA LYS A 269 -14.13 21.07 -23.30
C LYS A 269 -14.64 22.53 -23.34
N GLU A 270 -14.30 23.26 -24.39
CA GLU A 270 -15.05 24.42 -24.76
C GLU A 270 -16.51 23.98 -24.90
N GLN A 271 -17.37 24.56 -24.06
CA GLN A 271 -18.80 24.38 -24.17
C GLN A 271 -19.18 25.03 -25.51
N ALA A 272 -19.45 24.19 -26.50
CA ALA A 272 -20.14 24.67 -27.69
C ALA A 272 -21.54 25.10 -27.25
N GLU A 273 -21.79 26.41 -27.32
CA GLU A 273 -23.11 27.03 -27.28
C GLU A 273 -24.03 26.46 -28.35
#